data_29f9c3da1521667fe57cbcbb3eef81c5
#
_entry.id   29f9c3da1521667fe57cbcbb3eef81c5
#
_cell.length_a   1.000
_cell.length_b   1.000
_cell.length_c   1.000
_cell.angle_alpha   90.00
_cell.angle_beta   90.00
_cell.angle_gamma   90.00
#
_symmetry.space_group_name_H-M   'P 1'
#
loop_
_entity.id
_entity.type
_entity.pdbx_description
1 polymer ?
#
loop_
_entity_poly.entity_id
_entity_poly.type
_entity_poly.pdbx_seq_one_letter_code
_entity_poly.pdbx_strand_id
1 'polypeptide(L)'
;MKRTFAIPALLLLAASAIAHTTCAQSKNPVSTALRDILPGRQKNTVAAVEAMPADKFNYKPTADQMTFGHLVVHMAETNYLLCSKAAAVPAPKDKEVKDTDSKDKLIAALKASFDFCSDALAKMDDSKLVETTEGFGGKQVTRAWISLILGGAWADHYAETAMYLRLNGLLPPTAKK
;
A
#
# COMPACT_ATOMS: atom_id res chain seq x y z
N MET A 1 -63.36 -43.72 45.73
CA MET A 1 -62.02 -44.05 45.18
C MET A 1 -61.79 -43.20 44.02
N LYS A 2 -61.00 -42.09 44.15
CA LYS A 2 -60.62 -41.18 43.04
C LYS A 2 -59.15 -41.46 42.71
N ARG A 3 -58.91 -41.96 41.48
CA ARG A 3 -57.54 -42.17 40.98
C ARG A 3 -57.10 -40.93 40.24
N THR A 4 -56.12 -40.24 40.81
CA THR A 4 -55.39 -39.12 40.13
C THR A 4 -54.29 -39.70 39.24
N PHE A 5 -54.38 -39.43 37.94
CA PHE A 5 -53.31 -39.70 36.98
C PHE A 5 -52.35 -38.52 36.95
N ALA A 6 -51.10 -38.74 37.35
CA ALA A 6 -50.05 -37.80 37.20
C ALA A 6 -49.40 -37.99 35.80
N ILE A 7 -49.38 -36.91 34.99
CA ILE A 7 -48.69 -36.87 33.70
C ILE A 7 -47.26 -36.35 33.94
N PRO A 8 -46.19 -37.05 33.58
CA PRO A 8 -44.86 -36.51 33.69
C PRO A 8 -44.63 -35.52 32.54
N ALA A 9 -44.34 -34.28 32.90
CA ALA A 9 -43.90 -33.25 31.94
C ALA A 9 -42.47 -33.56 31.48
N LEU A 10 -42.33 -34.01 30.21
CA LEU A 10 -41.05 -34.24 29.55
C LEU A 10 -40.53 -32.89 29.06
N LEU A 11 -39.58 -32.28 29.77
CA LEU A 11 -38.85 -31.08 29.35
C LEU A 11 -37.85 -31.46 28.25
N LEU A 12 -38.21 -31.20 27.00
CA LEU A 12 -37.24 -31.22 25.87
C LEU A 12 -36.36 -29.97 25.94
N LEU A 13 -35.15 -30.09 26.45
CA LEU A 13 -34.09 -29.12 26.26
C LEU A 13 -33.59 -29.20 24.80
N ALA A 14 -34.10 -28.33 23.94
CA ALA A 14 -33.51 -28.12 22.61
C ALA A 14 -32.22 -27.29 22.80
N ALA A 15 -31.07 -27.96 22.83
CA ALA A 15 -29.76 -27.34 22.76
C ALA A 15 -29.56 -26.78 21.34
N SER A 16 -29.88 -25.50 21.14
CA SER A 16 -29.53 -24.78 19.89
C SER A 16 -28.03 -24.63 19.83
N ALA A 17 -27.33 -25.51 19.12
CA ALA A 17 -25.94 -25.35 18.74
C ALA A 17 -25.87 -24.18 17.78
N ILE A 18 -25.61 -22.96 18.27
CA ILE A 18 -25.26 -21.82 17.46
C ILE A 18 -23.86 -22.12 16.93
N ALA A 19 -23.79 -22.60 15.69
CA ALA A 19 -22.54 -22.71 14.96
C ALA A 19 -21.99 -21.29 14.73
N HIS A 20 -21.11 -20.85 15.64
CA HIS A 20 -20.32 -19.67 15.41
C HIS A 20 -19.35 -20.02 14.27
N THR A 21 -19.69 -19.62 13.05
CA THR A 21 -18.72 -19.53 11.97
C THR A 21 -17.68 -18.50 12.41
N THR A 22 -16.64 -18.94 13.12
CA THR A 22 -15.45 -18.15 13.34
C THR A 22 -14.84 -17.94 11.96
N CYS A 23 -15.11 -16.78 11.36
CA CYS A 23 -14.33 -16.31 10.24
C CYS A 23 -12.87 -16.37 10.70
N ALA A 24 -12.07 -17.27 10.13
CA ALA A 24 -10.66 -17.41 10.51
C ALA A 24 -9.99 -16.06 10.24
N GLN A 25 -9.78 -15.28 11.29
CA GLN A 25 -9.15 -13.98 11.21
C GLN A 25 -7.74 -14.20 10.69
N SER A 26 -7.41 -13.63 9.53
CA SER A 26 -6.05 -13.69 8.99
C SER A 26 -5.06 -13.25 10.07
N LYS A 27 -3.99 -14.02 10.27
CA LYS A 27 -2.94 -13.66 11.24
C LYS A 27 -2.25 -12.35 10.88
N ASN A 28 -2.27 -11.98 9.59
CA ASN A 28 -1.57 -10.82 9.03
C ASN A 28 -2.50 -9.97 8.15
N PRO A 29 -3.57 -9.36 8.69
CA PRO A 29 -4.57 -8.63 7.90
C PRO A 29 -4.01 -7.39 7.21
N VAL A 30 -3.11 -6.63 7.86
CA VAL A 30 -2.57 -5.38 7.30
C VAL A 30 -1.57 -5.69 6.19
N SER A 31 -0.61 -6.58 6.42
CA SER A 31 0.36 -6.97 5.39
C SER A 31 -0.30 -7.68 4.21
N THR A 32 -1.38 -8.46 4.46
CA THR A 32 -2.17 -9.06 3.38
C THR A 32 -2.84 -7.98 2.54
N ALA A 33 -3.52 -7.01 3.15
CA ALA A 33 -4.15 -5.91 2.43
C ALA A 33 -3.14 -5.09 1.61
N LEU A 34 -1.95 -4.79 2.17
CA LEU A 34 -0.90 -4.08 1.44
C LEU A 34 -0.40 -4.89 0.23
N ARG A 35 -0.19 -6.20 0.38
CA ARG A 35 0.20 -7.08 -0.74
C ARG A 35 -0.87 -7.16 -1.83
N ASP A 36 -2.14 -7.16 -1.45
CA ASP A 36 -3.26 -7.24 -2.40
C ASP A 36 -3.41 -5.97 -3.24
N ILE A 37 -3.16 -4.78 -2.64
CA ILE A 37 -3.27 -3.50 -3.36
C ILE A 37 -2.02 -3.14 -4.16
N LEU A 38 -0.83 -3.60 -3.75
CA LEU A 38 0.46 -3.22 -4.35
C LEU A 38 0.51 -3.45 -5.88
N PRO A 39 0.13 -4.62 -6.44
CA PRO A 39 0.24 -4.86 -7.88
C PRO A 39 -0.56 -3.86 -8.71
N GLY A 40 -1.76 -3.49 -8.24
CA GLY A 40 -2.59 -2.48 -8.89
C GLY A 40 -1.97 -1.09 -8.84
N ARG A 41 -1.36 -0.73 -7.71
CA ARG A 41 -0.65 0.55 -7.55
C ARG A 41 0.59 0.62 -8.44
N GLN A 42 1.44 -0.41 -8.42
CA GLN A 42 2.61 -0.51 -9.30
C GLN A 42 2.21 -0.38 -10.76
N LYS A 43 1.26 -1.20 -11.23
CA LYS A 43 0.79 -1.19 -12.62
C LYS A 43 0.35 0.22 -13.05
N ASN A 44 -0.51 0.86 -12.27
CA ASN A 44 -1.08 2.14 -12.65
C ASN A 44 -0.05 3.28 -12.58
N THR A 45 0.79 3.30 -11.54
CA THR A 45 1.80 4.34 -11.36
C THR A 45 2.90 4.23 -12.43
N VAL A 46 3.41 3.03 -12.68
CA VAL A 46 4.43 2.82 -13.73
C VAL A 46 3.87 3.19 -15.10
N ALA A 47 2.66 2.73 -15.44
CA ALA A 47 2.04 3.06 -16.72
C ALA A 47 1.76 4.58 -16.87
N ALA A 48 1.48 5.30 -15.79
CA ALA A 48 1.34 6.75 -15.81
C ALA A 48 2.68 7.45 -16.09
N VAL A 49 3.77 6.99 -15.47
CA VAL A 49 5.11 7.52 -15.75
C VAL A 49 5.56 7.19 -17.17
N GLU A 50 5.30 5.99 -17.66
CA GLU A 50 5.58 5.57 -19.04
C GLU A 50 4.82 6.43 -20.08
N ALA A 51 3.61 6.88 -19.75
CA ALA A 51 2.79 7.70 -20.64
C ALA A 51 3.31 9.13 -20.83
N MET A 52 4.09 9.67 -19.88
CA MET A 52 4.66 11.02 -20.00
C MET A 52 5.77 11.04 -21.05
N PRO A 53 5.75 11.95 -22.06
CA PRO A 53 6.84 12.12 -23.01
C PRO A 53 8.15 12.51 -22.30
N ALA A 54 9.30 12.03 -22.84
CA ALA A 54 10.60 12.24 -22.21
C ALA A 54 10.97 13.73 -22.06
N ASP A 55 10.61 14.56 -23.04
CA ASP A 55 10.81 16.02 -23.02
C ASP A 55 9.98 16.75 -21.95
N LYS A 56 9.00 16.06 -21.34
CA LYS A 56 8.14 16.59 -20.28
C LYS A 56 8.57 16.21 -18.86
N PHE A 57 9.68 15.51 -18.70
CA PHE A 57 10.17 15.16 -17.35
C PHE A 57 10.63 16.38 -16.54
N ASN A 58 11.01 17.49 -17.22
CA ASN A 58 11.31 18.78 -16.57
C ASN A 58 10.08 19.68 -16.34
N TYR A 59 8.88 19.23 -16.75
CA TYR A 59 7.65 20.01 -16.57
C TYR A 59 7.31 20.17 -15.10
N LYS A 60 6.92 21.39 -14.73
CA LYS A 60 6.36 21.77 -13.42
C LYS A 60 5.00 22.41 -13.62
N PRO A 61 3.97 22.05 -12.83
CA PRO A 61 2.68 22.75 -12.87
C PRO A 61 2.78 24.21 -12.44
N THR A 62 3.59 24.49 -11.42
CA THR A 62 3.93 25.84 -10.93
C THR A 62 5.41 25.91 -10.58
N ALA A 63 5.93 27.11 -10.32
CA ALA A 63 7.35 27.31 -9.96
C ALA A 63 7.74 26.57 -8.68
N ASP A 64 6.82 26.47 -7.72
CA ASP A 64 7.06 25.88 -6.40
C ASP A 64 6.89 24.36 -6.36
N GLN A 65 6.27 23.78 -7.38
CA GLN A 65 6.10 22.32 -7.45
C GLN A 65 7.35 21.63 -8.02
N MET A 66 7.52 20.36 -7.69
CA MET A 66 8.62 19.56 -8.22
C MET A 66 8.44 19.29 -9.73
N THR A 67 9.53 18.95 -10.41
CA THR A 67 9.46 18.47 -11.79
C THR A 67 8.83 17.07 -11.81
N PHE A 68 8.31 16.66 -12.97
CA PHE A 68 7.80 15.29 -13.12
C PHE A 68 8.89 14.24 -12.86
N GLY A 69 10.13 14.47 -13.31
CA GLY A 69 11.27 13.61 -13.01
C GLY A 69 11.56 13.52 -11.52
N HIS A 70 11.49 14.64 -10.80
CA HIS A 70 11.66 14.68 -9.34
C HIS A 70 10.56 13.90 -8.62
N LEU A 71 9.30 14.02 -9.08
CA LEU A 71 8.19 13.22 -8.55
C LEU A 71 8.46 11.71 -8.69
N VAL A 72 9.03 11.26 -9.83
CA VAL A 72 9.38 9.85 -10.02
C VAL A 72 10.46 9.39 -9.05
N VAL A 73 11.51 10.21 -8.83
CA VAL A 73 12.55 9.95 -7.83
C VAL A 73 11.95 9.86 -6.44
N HIS A 74 11.14 10.85 -6.08
CA HIS A 74 10.45 10.91 -4.78
C HIS A 74 9.59 9.66 -4.52
N MET A 75 8.85 9.18 -5.52
CA MET A 75 8.06 7.95 -5.40
C MET A 75 8.94 6.72 -5.11
N ALA A 76 10.07 6.59 -5.82
CA ALA A 76 10.98 5.48 -5.61
C ALA A 76 11.62 5.52 -4.22
N GLU A 77 12.09 6.68 -3.77
CA GLU A 77 12.67 6.88 -2.44
C GLU A 77 11.64 6.61 -1.33
N THR A 78 10.41 7.09 -1.50
CA THR A 78 9.31 6.86 -0.55
C THR A 78 8.98 5.37 -0.44
N ASN A 79 8.93 4.64 -1.55
CA ASN A 79 8.74 3.19 -1.54
C ASN A 79 9.81 2.49 -0.70
N TYR A 80 11.08 2.80 -0.95
CA TYR A 80 12.18 2.21 -0.20
C TYR A 80 12.12 2.54 1.28
N LEU A 81 11.85 3.81 1.63
CA LEU A 81 11.76 4.26 3.01
C LEU A 81 10.62 3.58 3.76
N LEU A 82 9.41 3.65 3.22
CA LEU A 82 8.22 3.18 3.93
C LEU A 82 8.13 1.65 3.96
N CYS A 83 8.46 0.95 2.86
CA CYS A 83 8.44 -0.51 2.84
C CYS A 83 9.51 -1.11 3.77
N SER A 84 10.72 -0.50 3.84
CA SER A 84 11.76 -0.93 4.78
C SER A 84 11.32 -0.79 6.24
N LYS A 85 10.70 0.36 6.58
CA LYS A 85 10.23 0.63 7.95
C LYS A 85 9.01 -0.21 8.33
N ALA A 86 8.05 -0.38 7.43
CA ALA A 86 6.87 -1.22 7.68
C ALA A 86 7.25 -2.68 7.95
N ALA A 87 8.12 -3.25 7.12
CA ALA A 87 8.51 -4.65 7.20
C ALA A 87 9.73 -4.92 8.10
N ALA A 88 10.40 -3.90 8.62
CA ALA A 88 11.66 -4.03 9.37
C ALA A 88 12.80 -4.69 8.57
N VAL A 89 12.90 -4.39 7.30
CA VAL A 89 13.99 -4.88 6.44
C VAL A 89 14.86 -3.69 5.99
N PRO A 90 16.18 -3.86 5.83
CA PRO A 90 17.03 -2.78 5.37
C PRO A 90 16.69 -2.39 3.93
N ALA A 91 16.63 -1.09 3.66
CA ALA A 91 16.57 -0.61 2.29
C ALA A 91 17.92 -0.87 1.57
N PRO A 92 17.93 -1.17 0.26
CA PRO A 92 19.16 -1.31 -0.51
C PRO A 92 20.01 -0.03 -0.47
N LYS A 93 21.35 -0.12 -0.48
CA LYS A 93 22.26 1.03 -0.30
C LYS A 93 22.54 1.81 -1.59
N ASP A 94 22.59 1.12 -2.73
CA ASP A 94 23.03 1.71 -4.01
C ASP A 94 21.84 2.02 -4.92
N LYS A 95 21.23 3.21 -4.73
CA LYS A 95 19.98 3.59 -5.41
C LYS A 95 20.00 5.00 -5.96
N GLU A 96 21.19 5.55 -6.18
CA GLU A 96 21.24 6.91 -6.67
C GLU A 96 20.61 7.01 -8.07
N VAL A 97 19.43 7.62 -8.09
CA VAL A 97 18.75 8.09 -9.28
C VAL A 97 18.52 9.59 -9.11
N LYS A 98 18.77 10.36 -10.16
CA LYS A 98 18.60 11.81 -10.15
C LYS A 98 17.42 12.17 -11.04
N ASP A 99 16.72 13.23 -10.72
CA ASP A 99 15.59 13.76 -11.49
C ASP A 99 15.97 14.17 -12.93
N THR A 100 17.27 14.37 -13.17
CA THR A 100 17.87 14.66 -14.49
C THR A 100 18.29 13.42 -15.28
N ASP A 101 18.15 12.22 -14.71
CA ASP A 101 18.41 10.97 -15.41
C ASP A 101 17.42 10.74 -16.56
N SER A 102 17.77 9.85 -17.48
CA SER A 102 16.87 9.51 -18.59
C SER A 102 15.55 8.91 -18.10
N LYS A 103 14.48 9.13 -18.88
CA LYS A 103 13.16 8.53 -18.61
C LYS A 103 13.25 7.03 -18.31
N ASP A 104 14.01 6.27 -19.11
CA ASP A 104 14.14 4.82 -18.94
C ASP A 104 14.81 4.46 -17.62
N LYS A 105 15.82 5.21 -17.19
CA LYS A 105 16.50 5.00 -15.90
C LYS A 105 15.55 5.32 -14.75
N LEU A 106 14.77 6.39 -14.84
CA LEU A 106 13.76 6.77 -13.84
C LEU A 106 12.66 5.70 -13.72
N ILE A 107 12.16 5.20 -14.85
CA ILE A 107 11.17 4.11 -14.86
C ILE A 107 11.74 2.82 -14.24
N ALA A 108 12.98 2.47 -14.59
CA ALA A 108 13.63 1.30 -14.01
C ALA A 108 13.79 1.41 -12.50
N ALA A 109 14.21 2.58 -11.99
CA ALA A 109 14.32 2.84 -10.57
C ALA A 109 12.97 2.75 -9.85
N LEU A 110 11.91 3.30 -10.43
CA LEU A 110 10.55 3.19 -9.89
C LEU A 110 10.08 1.74 -9.83
N LYS A 111 10.27 0.95 -10.90
CA LYS A 111 9.93 -0.48 -10.92
C LYS A 111 10.69 -1.24 -9.82
N ALA A 112 12.01 -1.05 -9.73
CA ALA A 112 12.84 -1.69 -8.70
C ALA A 112 12.38 -1.33 -7.28
N SER A 113 11.90 -0.11 -7.03
CA SER A 113 11.37 0.29 -5.73
C SER A 113 10.07 -0.44 -5.36
N PHE A 114 9.20 -0.69 -6.34
CA PHE A 114 7.99 -1.49 -6.14
C PHE A 114 8.30 -2.98 -5.93
N ASP A 115 9.27 -3.53 -6.65
CA ASP A 115 9.73 -4.91 -6.48
C ASP A 115 10.31 -5.11 -5.07
N PHE A 116 11.10 -4.14 -4.58
CA PHE A 116 11.55 -4.12 -3.19
C PHE A 116 10.38 -4.10 -2.19
N CYS A 117 9.33 -3.30 -2.43
CA CYS A 117 8.15 -3.30 -1.59
C CYS A 117 7.46 -4.67 -1.58
N SER A 118 7.35 -5.33 -2.73
CA SER A 118 6.79 -6.69 -2.81
C SER A 118 7.56 -7.67 -1.93
N ASP A 119 8.90 -7.68 -2.03
CA ASP A 119 9.77 -8.55 -1.25
C ASP A 119 9.74 -8.22 0.25
N ALA A 120 9.69 -6.94 0.60
CA ALA A 120 9.60 -6.47 1.98
C ALA A 120 8.27 -6.89 2.62
N LEU A 121 7.16 -6.64 1.95
CA LEU A 121 5.82 -6.96 2.45
C LEU A 121 5.57 -8.47 2.53
N ALA A 122 6.26 -9.29 1.71
CA ALA A 122 6.21 -10.75 1.83
C ALA A 122 6.80 -11.24 3.16
N LYS A 123 7.73 -10.47 3.75
CA LYS A 123 8.39 -10.77 5.04
C LYS A 123 7.72 -10.10 6.23
N MET A 124 6.71 -9.26 6.01
CA MET A 124 6.05 -8.48 7.04
C MET A 124 5.20 -9.37 7.95
N ASP A 125 5.37 -9.19 9.25
CA ASP A 125 4.61 -9.87 10.31
C ASP A 125 3.80 -8.82 11.09
N ASP A 126 2.47 -8.94 11.03
CA ASP A 126 1.55 -8.00 11.68
C ASP A 126 1.64 -8.01 13.21
N SER A 127 2.18 -9.06 13.82
CA SER A 127 2.45 -9.09 15.27
C SER A 127 3.42 -7.98 15.70
N LYS A 128 4.24 -7.47 14.75
CA LYS A 128 5.20 -6.40 14.96
C LYS A 128 4.67 -5.00 14.66
N LEU A 129 3.42 -4.85 14.29
CA LEU A 129 2.82 -3.55 13.95
C LEU A 129 2.82 -2.55 15.12
N VAL A 130 2.85 -3.05 16.35
CA VAL A 130 2.93 -2.23 17.58
C VAL A 130 4.34 -1.74 17.88
N GLU A 131 5.39 -2.33 17.28
CA GLU A 131 6.77 -1.88 17.46
C GLU A 131 6.94 -0.47 16.89
N THR A 132 7.81 0.32 17.54
CA THR A 132 8.11 1.69 17.10
C THR A 132 9.29 1.72 16.14
N THR A 133 9.27 2.70 15.26
CA THR A 133 10.36 3.05 14.34
C THR A 133 10.38 4.57 14.18
N GLU A 134 11.47 5.10 13.68
CA GLU A 134 11.55 6.51 13.35
C GLU A 134 10.67 6.83 12.14
N GLY A 135 9.73 7.78 12.32
CA GLY A 135 8.89 8.36 11.28
C GLY A 135 9.51 9.64 10.70
N PHE A 136 8.66 10.48 10.11
CA PHE A 136 9.10 11.76 9.55
C PHE A 136 9.50 12.74 10.66
N GLY A 137 10.57 13.52 10.41
CA GLY A 137 11.08 14.52 11.35
C GLY A 137 11.63 13.92 12.65
N GLY A 138 12.11 12.67 12.65
CA GLY A 138 12.67 12.01 13.84
C GLY A 138 11.65 11.54 14.87
N LYS A 139 10.34 11.68 14.57
CA LYS A 139 9.27 11.28 15.50
C LYS A 139 9.15 9.76 15.58
N GLN A 140 9.06 9.21 16.79
CA GLN A 140 8.78 7.79 16.98
C GLN A 140 7.31 7.48 16.69
N VAL A 141 7.07 6.54 15.80
CA VAL A 141 5.73 6.09 15.36
C VAL A 141 5.66 4.57 15.33
N THR A 142 4.47 4.00 15.35
CA THR A 142 4.32 2.55 15.21
C THR A 142 4.49 2.10 13.76
N ARG A 143 4.86 0.83 13.54
CA ARG A 143 4.88 0.24 12.18
C ARG A 143 3.48 0.22 11.55
N ALA A 144 2.42 0.12 12.37
CA ALA A 144 1.04 0.27 11.89
C ALA A 144 0.83 1.64 11.25
N TRP A 145 1.31 2.72 11.89
CA TRP A 145 1.25 4.07 11.32
C TRP A 145 1.99 4.16 9.98
N ILE A 146 3.22 3.62 9.91
CA ILE A 146 3.99 3.57 8.64
C ILE A 146 3.21 2.81 7.55
N SER A 147 2.57 1.70 7.90
CA SER A 147 1.79 0.88 6.97
C SER A 147 0.59 1.63 6.38
N LEU A 148 -0.10 2.43 7.19
CA LEU A 148 -1.20 3.29 6.73
C LEU A 148 -0.68 4.40 5.80
N ILE A 149 0.43 5.04 6.17
CA ILE A 149 1.06 6.07 5.33
C ILE A 149 1.53 5.47 3.99
N LEU A 150 2.10 4.27 3.98
CA LEU A 150 2.52 3.57 2.77
C LEU A 150 1.35 3.37 1.79
N GLY A 151 0.22 2.85 2.28
CA GLY A 151 -0.98 2.65 1.46
C GLY A 151 -1.55 3.96 0.92
N GLY A 152 -1.53 5.03 1.74
CA GLY A 152 -1.92 6.39 1.37
C GLY A 152 -0.97 6.99 0.31
N ALA A 153 0.35 6.92 0.53
CA ALA A 153 1.35 7.46 -0.37
C ALA A 153 1.22 6.90 -1.80
N TRP A 154 0.94 5.60 -1.96
CA TRP A 154 0.69 5.04 -3.29
C TRP A 154 -0.53 5.63 -3.99
N ALA A 155 -1.57 5.99 -3.24
CA ALA A 155 -2.76 6.62 -3.82
C ALA A 155 -2.49 8.09 -4.18
N ASP A 156 -1.83 8.82 -3.29
CA ASP A 156 -1.49 10.24 -3.47
C ASP A 156 -0.51 10.43 -4.63
N HIS A 157 0.55 9.64 -4.70
CA HIS A 157 1.53 9.71 -5.79
C HIS A 157 0.91 9.38 -7.16
N TYR A 158 0.02 8.37 -7.21
CA TYR A 158 -0.71 8.09 -8.45
C TYR A 158 -1.62 9.25 -8.84
N ALA A 159 -2.37 9.83 -7.90
CA ALA A 159 -3.24 10.96 -8.16
C ALA A 159 -2.47 12.19 -8.65
N GLU A 160 -1.31 12.46 -8.03
CA GLU A 160 -0.41 13.52 -8.45
C GLU A 160 0.15 13.27 -9.87
N THR A 161 0.67 12.07 -10.14
CA THR A 161 1.15 11.68 -11.47
C THR A 161 0.03 11.82 -12.52
N ALA A 162 -1.19 11.41 -12.20
CA ALA A 162 -2.35 11.54 -13.08
C ALA A 162 -2.73 13.00 -13.35
N MET A 163 -2.53 13.89 -12.37
CA MET A 163 -2.71 15.33 -12.54
C MET A 163 -1.67 15.91 -13.51
N TYR A 164 -0.39 15.55 -13.36
CA TYR A 164 0.66 15.99 -14.29
C TYR A 164 0.37 15.54 -15.73
N LEU A 165 -0.12 14.31 -15.93
CA LEU A 165 -0.54 13.85 -17.26
C LEU A 165 -1.65 14.73 -17.84
N ARG A 166 -2.72 14.99 -17.07
CA ARG A 166 -3.86 15.82 -17.54
C ARG A 166 -3.41 17.24 -17.90
N LEU A 167 -2.53 17.84 -17.12
CA LEU A 167 -1.99 19.18 -17.40
C LEU A 167 -1.14 19.21 -18.68
N ASN A 168 -0.68 18.04 -19.15
CA ASN A 168 0.00 17.89 -20.44
C ASN A 168 -0.91 17.28 -21.53
N GLY A 169 -2.24 17.32 -21.36
CA GLY A 169 -3.20 16.84 -22.36
C GLY A 169 -3.28 15.32 -22.50
N LEU A 170 -2.74 14.57 -21.52
CA LEU A 170 -2.68 13.09 -21.55
C LEU A 170 -3.72 12.49 -20.61
N LEU A 171 -4.30 11.36 -21.00
CA LEU A 171 -5.20 10.59 -20.12
C LEU A 171 -4.37 9.63 -19.25
N PRO A 172 -4.60 9.65 -17.92
CA PRO A 172 -3.98 8.68 -17.04
C PRO A 172 -4.54 7.25 -17.30
N PRO A 173 -3.77 6.19 -16.95
CA PRO A 173 -4.16 4.80 -17.24
C PRO A 173 -5.57 4.42 -16.79
N THR A 174 -6.01 4.90 -15.61
CA THR A 174 -7.34 4.59 -15.05
C THR A 174 -8.49 5.36 -15.72
N ALA A 175 -8.21 6.38 -16.54
CA ALA A 175 -9.20 7.11 -17.31
C ALA A 175 -9.40 6.57 -18.74
N LYS A 176 -8.55 5.62 -19.17
CA LYS A 176 -8.71 4.91 -20.43
C LYS A 176 -9.78 3.83 -20.25
N LYS A 177 -10.88 3.94 -20.98
CA LYS A 177 -11.92 2.90 -21.05
C LYS A 177 -11.51 1.81 -22.02
#